data_d566468a2babf9cb95b2dacb9b9df967
#
_entry.id   d566468a2babf9cb95b2dacb9b9df967
#
_cell.length_a   1.000
_cell.length_b   1.000
_cell.length_c   1.000
_cell.angle_alpha   90.00
_cell.angle_beta   90.00
_cell.angle_gamma   90.00
#
_symmetry.space_group_name_H-M   'P 1'
#
loop_
_entity.id
_entity.type
_entity.pdbx_description
1 polymer ?
#
loop_
_entity_poly.entity_id
_entity_poly.type
_entity_poly.pdbx_seq_one_letter_code
_entity_poly.pdbx_strand_id
1 'polypeptide(L)'
;MNKLKKQFIEFTLEHQILRFGNFSLNSGRESPYFFNTGLCNTGELLAKLANFYSESIINNNIEYDFIFGPAYKGITLATSISNSLYN
;
A
#
# COMPACT_ATOMS: atom_id res chain seq x y z
N MET A 1 9.67 -16.36 2.85
CA MET A 1 8.70 -15.24 2.63
C MET A 1 7.40 -15.83 2.13
N ASN A 2 6.27 -15.42 2.65
CA ASN A 2 5.01 -15.94 2.17
C ASN A 2 4.65 -15.37 0.79
N LYS A 3 3.72 -16.04 0.11
CA LYS A 3 3.33 -15.71 -1.26
C LYS A 3 2.79 -14.28 -1.39
N LEU A 4 1.99 -13.84 -0.42
CA LEU A 4 1.39 -12.51 -0.44
C LEU A 4 2.44 -11.42 -0.39
N LYS A 5 3.42 -11.54 0.51
CA LYS A 5 4.51 -10.56 0.62
C LYS A 5 5.34 -10.50 -0.64
N LYS A 6 5.62 -11.66 -1.24
CA LYS A 6 6.39 -11.71 -2.48
C LYS A 6 5.65 -11.03 -3.61
N GLN A 7 4.35 -11.30 -3.76
CA GLN A 7 3.53 -10.67 -4.79
C GLN A 7 3.43 -9.16 -4.60
N PHE A 8 3.32 -8.70 -3.35
CA PHE A 8 3.28 -7.29 -3.03
C PHE A 8 4.57 -6.59 -3.45
N ILE A 9 5.72 -7.18 -3.11
CA ILE A 9 7.02 -6.61 -3.48
C ILE A 9 7.16 -6.55 -5.00
N GLU A 10 6.79 -7.62 -5.70
CA GLU A 10 6.83 -7.65 -7.17
C GLU A 10 5.94 -6.56 -7.78
N PHE A 11 4.73 -6.40 -7.26
CA PHE A 11 3.80 -5.35 -7.70
C PHE A 11 4.41 -3.96 -7.52
N THR A 12 4.98 -3.69 -6.34
CA THR A 12 5.54 -2.36 -6.05
C THR A 12 6.77 -2.05 -6.88
N LEU A 13 7.60 -3.05 -7.17
CA LEU A 13 8.76 -2.88 -8.04
C LEU A 13 8.36 -2.68 -9.49
N GLU A 14 7.38 -3.45 -9.98
CA GLU A 14 6.91 -3.36 -11.36
C GLU A 14 6.39 -1.97 -11.71
N HIS A 15 5.65 -1.36 -10.78
CA HIS A 15 5.05 -0.05 -10.99
C HIS A 15 5.88 1.10 -10.43
N GLN A 16 7.12 0.82 -10.02
CA GLN A 16 8.06 1.81 -9.47
C GLN A 16 7.55 2.52 -8.21
N ILE A 17 6.61 1.89 -7.51
CA ILE A 17 6.13 2.37 -6.22
C ILE A 17 7.24 2.24 -5.18
N LEU A 18 7.96 1.11 -5.22
CA LEU A 18 9.16 0.88 -4.42
C LEU A 18 10.37 1.04 -5.33
N ARG A 19 11.30 1.92 -4.96
CA ARG A 19 12.51 2.19 -5.73
C ARG A 19 13.72 2.13 -4.80
N PHE A 20 14.80 1.55 -5.30
CA PHE A 20 16.08 1.51 -4.59
C PHE A 20 17.03 2.55 -5.14
N GLY A 21 17.88 3.09 -4.28
CA GLY A 21 18.83 4.13 -4.62
C GLY A 21 19.12 5.00 -3.41
N ASN A 22 19.65 6.20 -3.66
CA ASN A 22 19.87 7.17 -2.59
C ASN A 22 18.79 8.23 -2.67
N PHE A 23 17.98 8.32 -1.63
CA PHE A 23 16.86 9.26 -1.57
C PHE A 23 16.95 10.12 -0.32
N SER A 24 16.72 11.43 -0.49
CA SER A 24 16.60 12.35 0.64
C SER A 24 15.13 12.47 1.01
N LEU A 25 14.82 12.16 2.26
CA LEU A 25 13.45 12.24 2.77
C LEU A 25 13.13 13.64 3.27
N ASN A 26 11.86 13.96 3.43
CA ASN A 26 11.42 15.24 3.97
C ASN A 26 11.98 15.53 5.37
N SER A 27 12.30 14.49 6.12
CA SER A 27 12.92 14.60 7.45
C SER A 27 14.40 14.98 7.39
N GLY A 28 15.01 15.06 6.20
CA GLY A 28 16.43 15.29 6.01
C GLY A 28 17.29 14.03 6.08
N ARG A 29 16.68 12.89 6.34
CA ARG A 29 17.41 11.60 6.39
C ARG A 29 17.57 11.04 4.99
N GLU A 30 18.69 10.34 4.77
CA GLU A 30 18.88 9.58 3.54
C GLU A 30 18.37 8.16 3.73
N SER A 31 17.81 7.60 2.65
CA SER A 31 17.27 6.25 2.67
C SER A 31 17.74 5.49 1.43
N PRO A 32 18.04 4.18 1.57
CA PRO A 32 18.39 3.36 0.41
C PRO A 32 17.19 2.98 -0.44
N TYR A 33 15.99 3.33 -0.03
CA TYR A 33 14.77 3.06 -0.80
C TYR A 33 13.76 4.19 -0.64
N PHE A 34 12.81 4.25 -1.58
CA PHE A 34 11.68 5.16 -1.53
C PHE A 34 10.41 4.40 -1.89
N PHE A 35 9.37 4.55 -1.07
CA PHE A 35 8.08 3.92 -1.28
C PHE A 35 7.03 5.00 -1.48
N ASN A 36 6.42 5.03 -2.67
CA ASN A 36 5.49 6.10 -3.04
C ASN A 36 4.14 5.56 -3.49
N THR A 37 3.20 5.45 -2.57
CA THR A 37 1.83 5.01 -2.87
C THR A 37 1.07 6.00 -3.74
N GLY A 38 1.56 7.24 -3.84
CA GLY A 38 0.96 8.25 -4.72
C GLY A 38 0.97 7.87 -6.19
N LEU A 39 1.82 6.89 -6.57
CA LEU A 39 1.84 6.38 -7.94
C LEU A 39 0.67 5.43 -8.22
N CYS A 40 -0.06 5.00 -7.21
CA CYS A 40 -1.28 4.21 -7.36
C CYS A 40 -2.46 5.16 -7.63
N ASN A 41 -2.43 5.80 -8.79
CA ASN A 41 -3.38 6.86 -9.14
C ASN A 41 -4.41 6.46 -10.20
N THR A 42 -4.44 5.19 -10.58
CA THR A 42 -5.49 4.64 -11.44
C THR A 42 -6.36 3.69 -10.62
N GLY A 43 -7.59 3.45 -11.11
CA GLY A 43 -8.48 2.51 -10.44
C GLY A 43 -7.87 1.13 -10.33
N GLU A 44 -7.17 0.67 -11.38
CA GLU A 44 -6.52 -0.63 -11.37
C GLU A 44 -5.44 -0.73 -10.31
N LEU A 45 -4.52 0.24 -10.27
CA LEU A 45 -3.41 0.20 -9.32
C LEU A 45 -3.89 0.37 -7.88
N LEU A 46 -4.85 1.26 -7.67
CA LEU A 46 -5.40 1.47 -6.33
C LEU A 46 -6.15 0.23 -5.85
N ALA A 47 -6.94 -0.41 -6.72
CA ALA A 47 -7.66 -1.63 -6.38
C ALA A 47 -6.70 -2.77 -6.02
N LYS A 48 -5.62 -2.93 -6.78
CA LYS A 48 -4.61 -3.96 -6.49
C LYS A 48 -3.92 -3.69 -5.16
N LEU A 49 -3.54 -2.44 -4.89
CA LEU A 49 -2.93 -2.06 -3.62
C LEU A 49 -3.88 -2.35 -2.46
N ALA A 50 -5.15 -1.97 -2.60
CA ALA A 50 -6.16 -2.20 -1.57
C ALA A 50 -6.37 -3.70 -1.31
N ASN A 51 -6.33 -4.53 -2.35
CA ASN A 51 -6.45 -5.98 -2.21
C ASN A 51 -5.31 -6.57 -1.40
N PHE A 52 -4.08 -6.10 -1.59
CA PHE A 52 -2.95 -6.55 -0.78
C PHE A 52 -3.15 -6.23 0.70
N TYR A 53 -3.62 -5.03 1.01
CA TYR A 53 -3.93 -4.64 2.39
C TYR A 53 -5.05 -5.51 2.96
N SER A 54 -6.12 -5.73 2.19
CA SER A 54 -7.27 -6.53 2.63
C SER A 54 -6.87 -7.97 2.93
N GLU A 55 -6.08 -8.59 2.06
CA GLU A 55 -5.61 -9.96 2.27
C GLU A 55 -4.72 -10.05 3.51
N SER A 56 -3.89 -9.03 3.74
CA SER A 56 -3.04 -8.99 4.93
C SER A 56 -3.88 -8.88 6.20
N ILE A 57 -4.92 -8.06 6.19
CA ILE A 57 -5.83 -7.91 7.33
C ILE A 57 -6.53 -9.24 7.62
N ILE A 58 -7.05 -9.90 6.59
CA ILE A 58 -7.76 -11.19 6.74
C ILE A 58 -6.80 -12.27 7.20
N ASN A 59 -5.62 -12.38 6.58
CA ASN A 59 -4.65 -13.43 6.89
C ASN A 59 -4.09 -13.32 8.30
N ASN A 60 -4.04 -12.12 8.86
CA ASN A 60 -3.53 -11.89 10.21
C ASN A 60 -4.65 -11.79 11.25
N ASN A 61 -5.89 -12.06 10.85
CA ASN A 61 -7.06 -12.07 11.74
C ASN A 61 -7.20 -10.77 12.55
N ILE A 62 -6.95 -9.63 11.89
CA ILE A 62 -7.03 -8.33 12.54
C ILE A 62 -8.50 -7.97 12.74
N GLU A 63 -8.90 -7.71 13.99
CA GLU A 63 -10.25 -7.26 14.29
C GLU A 63 -10.32 -5.74 14.18
N TYR A 64 -11.44 -5.25 13.65
CA TYR A 64 -11.64 -3.81 13.48
C TYR A 64 -13.13 -3.49 13.38
N ASP A 65 -13.50 -2.28 13.76
CA ASP A 65 -14.86 -1.79 13.57
C ASP A 65 -14.95 -0.95 12.29
N PHE A 66 -13.93 -0.17 12.00
CA PHE A 66 -13.86 0.63 10.77
C PHE A 66 -12.41 0.89 10.40
N ILE A 67 -12.22 1.32 9.13
CA ILE A 67 -10.90 1.67 8.60
C ILE A 67 -10.82 3.20 8.55
N PHE A 68 -9.75 3.75 9.13
CA PHE A 68 -9.52 5.19 9.14
C PHE A 68 -8.27 5.54 8.33
N GLY A 69 -8.38 6.53 7.46
CA GLY A 69 -7.26 7.05 6.70
C GLY A 69 -7.07 8.55 6.96
N PRO A 70 -5.89 8.95 7.42
CA PRO A 70 -5.64 10.37 7.64
C PRO A 70 -5.60 11.14 6.31
N ALA A 71 -6.04 12.40 6.36
CA ALA A 71 -6.04 13.26 5.18
C ALA A 71 -4.60 13.55 4.74
N TYR A 72 -4.36 13.64 3.41
CA TYR A 72 -5.37 13.44 2.38
C TYR A 72 -5.21 12.10 1.67
N LYS A 73 -3.97 11.60 1.52
CA LYS A 73 -3.66 10.36 0.80
C LYS A 73 -4.32 9.14 1.44
N GLY A 74 -4.37 9.12 2.78
CA GLY A 74 -4.93 7.99 3.50
C GLY A 74 -6.42 7.78 3.27
N ILE A 75 -7.17 8.84 2.94
CA ILE A 75 -8.62 8.74 2.73
C ILE A 75 -8.93 7.83 1.56
N THR A 76 -8.28 8.02 0.42
CA THR A 76 -8.50 7.22 -0.78
C THR A 76 -8.16 5.76 -0.52
N LEU A 77 -7.02 5.50 0.11
CA LEU A 77 -6.57 4.14 0.40
C LEU A 77 -7.53 3.45 1.38
N ALA A 78 -7.93 4.13 2.45
CA ALA A 78 -8.86 3.57 3.43
C ALA A 78 -10.20 3.22 2.79
N THR A 79 -10.73 4.08 1.92
CA THR A 79 -11.97 3.82 1.18
C THR A 79 -11.84 2.58 0.31
N SER A 80 -10.75 2.47 -0.43
CA SER A 80 -10.50 1.33 -1.31
C SER A 80 -10.35 0.02 -0.54
N ILE A 81 -9.65 0.06 0.60
CA ILE A 81 -9.50 -1.11 1.48
C ILE A 81 -10.88 -1.54 2.03
N SER A 82 -11.68 -0.57 2.47
CA SER A 82 -13.02 -0.86 2.98
C SER A 82 -13.90 -1.53 1.92
N ASN A 83 -13.86 -1.04 0.68
CA ASN A 83 -14.59 -1.66 -0.42
C ASN A 83 -14.10 -3.08 -0.72
N SER A 84 -12.80 -3.27 -0.70
CA SER A 84 -12.18 -4.58 -0.94
C SER A 84 -12.59 -5.59 0.13
N LEU A 85 -12.63 -5.17 1.39
CA LEU A 85 -13.03 -6.04 2.50
C LEU A 85 -14.51 -6.40 2.44
N TYR A 86 -15.36 -5.49 1.95
CA TYR A 86 -16.79 -5.75 1.82
C TYR A 86 -17.06 -6.81 0.75
N ASN A 87 -16.34 -6.74 -0.35
CA ASN A 87 -16.46 -7.70 -1.43
C ASN A 87 -15.80 -9.03 -1.09
#